data_384c1671ddad904a49ef296784af6dbb
#
_entry.id   384c1671ddad904a49ef296784af6dbb
#
_cell.length_a   1.000
_cell.length_b   1.000
_cell.length_c   1.000
_cell.angle_alpha   90.00
_cell.angle_beta   90.00
_cell.angle_gamma   90.00
#
_symmetry.space_group_name_H-M   'P 1'
#
loop_
_entity.id
_entity.type
_entity.pdbx_description
1 polymer ?
#
loop_
_entity_poly.entity_id
_entity_poly.type
_entity_poly.pdbx_seq_one_letter_code
_entity_poly.pdbx_strand_id
1 'polypeptide(L)'
;MLRVAVVGGGPSGSCAAEVLAKAGIETWLFERKLDNAKPCGGAIPLCMVEEFDLPDDIIDRKVRNMKMISPSNREVDIRLDPLGYDDNAYIGMCRREVFDAFLRNRAADL
;
A
#
# COMPACT_ATOMS: atom_id res chain seq x y z
N MET A 1 -24.61 20.46 7.98
CA MET A 1 -24.03 19.19 7.48
C MET A 1 -22.54 19.38 7.26
N LEU A 2 -21.75 18.47 7.80
CA LEU A 2 -20.31 18.54 7.67
C LEU A 2 -19.87 18.05 6.26
N ARG A 3 -19.01 18.83 5.63
CA ARG A 3 -18.36 18.46 4.38
C ARG A 3 -16.86 18.51 4.58
N VAL A 4 -16.16 17.53 4.04
CA VAL A 4 -14.71 17.42 4.18
C VAL A 4 -14.06 17.36 2.82
N ALA A 5 -13.04 18.20 2.62
CA ALA A 5 -12.17 18.14 1.45
C ALA A 5 -10.85 17.47 1.86
N VAL A 6 -10.49 16.38 1.19
CA VAL A 6 -9.20 15.72 1.33
C VAL A 6 -8.35 16.12 0.14
N VAL A 7 -7.23 16.73 0.38
CA VAL A 7 -6.32 17.19 -0.67
C VAL A 7 -5.11 16.26 -0.74
N GLY A 8 -4.99 15.58 -1.85
CA GLY A 8 -3.99 14.55 -2.09
C GLY A 8 -4.58 13.15 -2.09
N GLY A 9 -4.51 12.49 -3.24
CA GLY A 9 -5.06 11.15 -3.49
C GLY A 9 -4.03 10.03 -3.39
N GLY A 10 -2.98 10.20 -2.59
CA GLY A 10 -2.06 9.14 -2.24
C GLY A 10 -2.69 8.17 -1.22
N PRO A 11 -1.93 7.20 -0.71
CA PRO A 11 -2.48 6.21 0.25
C PRO A 11 -3.12 6.85 1.48
N SER A 12 -2.49 7.86 2.05
CA SER A 12 -2.99 8.55 3.24
C SER A 12 -4.34 9.24 2.99
N GLY A 13 -4.41 10.06 1.94
CA GLY A 13 -5.64 10.79 1.60
C GLY A 13 -6.77 9.87 1.18
N SER A 14 -6.47 8.82 0.42
CA SER A 14 -7.47 7.84 -0.02
C SER A 14 -8.06 7.05 1.17
N CYS A 15 -7.22 6.65 2.12
CA CYS A 15 -7.69 5.98 3.34
C CYS A 15 -8.54 6.91 4.20
N ALA A 16 -8.13 8.16 4.34
CA ALA A 16 -8.92 9.17 5.07
C ALA A 16 -10.29 9.38 4.42
N ALA A 17 -10.32 9.52 3.10
CA ALA A 17 -11.56 9.70 2.35
C ALA A 17 -12.50 8.48 2.50
N GLU A 18 -11.94 7.27 2.46
CA GLU A 18 -12.73 6.04 2.66
C GLU A 18 -13.39 6.00 4.03
N VAL A 19 -12.63 6.29 5.08
CA VAL A 19 -13.15 6.29 6.46
C VAL A 19 -14.23 7.33 6.63
N LEU A 20 -14.02 8.54 6.11
CA LEU A 20 -15.00 9.62 6.17
C LEU A 20 -16.29 9.27 5.42
N ALA A 21 -16.16 8.70 4.23
CA ALA A 21 -17.32 8.27 3.43
C ALA A 21 -18.10 7.16 4.11
N LYS A 22 -17.43 6.18 4.70
CA LYS A 22 -18.07 5.11 5.49
C LYS A 22 -18.83 5.66 6.71
N ALA A 23 -18.37 6.75 7.27
CA ALA A 23 -19.04 7.43 8.37
C ALA A 23 -20.23 8.30 7.91
N GLY A 24 -20.56 8.31 6.63
CA GLY A 24 -21.67 9.08 6.08
C GLY A 24 -21.37 10.56 5.92
N ILE A 25 -20.10 10.95 5.95
CA ILE A 25 -19.69 12.35 5.78
C ILE A 25 -19.47 12.62 4.30
N GLU A 26 -20.10 13.70 3.79
CA GLU A 26 -19.87 14.15 2.42
C GLU A 26 -18.40 14.51 2.25
N THR A 27 -17.68 13.73 1.43
CA THR A 27 -16.23 13.83 1.29
C THR A 27 -15.82 14.05 -0.15
N TRP A 28 -14.94 15.02 -0.38
CA TRP A 28 -14.39 15.35 -1.68
C TRP A 28 -12.89 15.05 -1.64
N LEU A 29 -12.43 14.16 -2.53
CA LEU A 29 -11.01 13.84 -2.66
C LEU A 29 -10.45 14.50 -3.91
N PHE A 30 -9.43 15.32 -3.74
CA PHE A 30 -8.78 16.05 -4.82
C PHE A 30 -7.36 15.51 -5.05
N GLU A 31 -7.09 15.09 -6.28
CA GLU A 31 -5.75 14.66 -6.72
C GLU A 31 -5.37 15.40 -8.00
N ARG A 32 -4.21 16.03 -7.97
CA ARG A 32 -3.74 16.83 -9.13
C ARG A 32 -3.29 15.98 -10.31
N LYS A 33 -2.88 14.71 -10.06
CA LYS A 33 -2.34 13.83 -11.10
C LYS A 33 -2.67 12.37 -10.79
N LEU A 34 -3.67 11.85 -11.50
CA LEU A 34 -4.20 10.50 -11.25
C LEU A 34 -3.29 9.37 -11.72
N ASP A 35 -2.39 9.65 -12.66
CA ASP A 35 -1.47 8.68 -13.25
C ASP A 35 -0.03 8.79 -12.70
N ASN A 36 0.13 9.46 -11.56
CA ASN A 36 1.44 9.69 -10.99
C ASN A 36 2.03 8.41 -10.36
N ALA A 37 3.15 7.96 -10.89
CA ALA A 37 3.93 6.87 -10.31
C ALA A 37 4.98 7.47 -9.37
N LYS A 38 4.78 7.34 -8.06
CA LYS A 38 5.77 7.77 -7.07
C LYS A 38 7.02 6.90 -7.15
N PRO A 39 8.22 7.48 -7.04
CA PRO A 39 9.46 6.71 -6.92
C PRO A 39 9.49 5.99 -5.54
N CYS A 40 9.04 4.76 -5.53
CA CYS A 40 8.90 3.96 -4.32
C CYS A 40 9.11 2.48 -4.66
N GLY A 41 9.78 1.74 -3.79
CA GLY A 41 9.97 0.31 -3.98
C GLY A 41 8.69 -0.51 -3.87
N GLY A 42 7.64 0.05 -3.25
CA GLY A 42 6.33 -0.57 -3.18
C GLY A 42 6.23 -1.74 -2.21
N ALA A 43 7.11 -1.82 -1.22
CA ALA A 43 7.08 -2.89 -0.24
C ALA A 43 5.97 -2.66 0.79
N ILE A 44 5.13 -3.67 0.99
CA ILE A 44 4.02 -3.65 1.95
C ILE A 44 4.20 -4.79 2.94
N PRO A 45 4.27 -4.51 4.26
CA PRO A 45 4.28 -5.58 5.26
C PRO A 45 2.96 -6.35 5.27
N LEU A 46 3.03 -7.63 5.59
CA LEU A 46 1.85 -8.51 5.60
C LEU A 46 0.72 -8.00 6.50
N CYS A 47 1.04 -7.41 7.64
CA CYS A 47 0.04 -6.87 8.56
C CYS A 47 -0.84 -5.78 7.90
N MET A 48 -0.32 -5.02 6.95
CA MET A 48 -1.08 -4.01 6.22
C MET A 48 -2.12 -4.63 5.28
N VAL A 49 -1.85 -5.81 4.75
CA VAL A 49 -2.79 -6.50 3.86
C VAL A 49 -4.10 -6.80 4.59
N GLU A 50 -4.01 -7.26 5.82
CA GLU A 50 -5.19 -7.53 6.65
C GLU A 50 -5.82 -6.25 7.18
N GLU A 51 -5.01 -5.33 7.73
CA GLU A 51 -5.49 -4.11 8.37
C GLU A 51 -6.26 -3.20 7.40
N PHE A 52 -5.81 -3.11 6.15
CA PHE A 52 -6.41 -2.26 5.13
C PHE A 52 -7.24 -3.04 4.10
N ASP A 53 -7.49 -4.32 4.34
CA ASP A 53 -8.27 -5.19 3.46
C ASP A 53 -7.80 -5.07 2.00
N LEU A 54 -6.52 -5.30 1.77
CA LEU A 54 -5.92 -5.20 0.45
C LEU A 54 -6.11 -6.51 -0.33
N PRO A 55 -6.59 -6.45 -1.59
CA PRO A 55 -6.75 -7.65 -2.40
C PRO A 55 -5.41 -8.19 -2.89
N ASP A 56 -5.34 -9.48 -3.13
CA ASP A 56 -4.12 -10.16 -3.57
C ASP A 56 -3.68 -9.71 -4.97
N ASP A 57 -4.61 -9.30 -5.81
CA ASP A 57 -4.35 -8.93 -7.20
C ASP A 57 -3.55 -7.63 -7.38
N ILE A 58 -3.44 -6.78 -6.37
CA ILE A 58 -2.58 -5.59 -6.40
C ILE A 58 -1.14 -5.89 -6.00
N ILE A 59 -0.87 -7.11 -5.51
CA ILE A 59 0.46 -7.54 -5.10
C ILE A 59 1.12 -8.24 -6.28
N ASP A 60 2.12 -7.59 -6.87
CA ASP A 60 2.82 -8.11 -8.04
C ASP A 60 3.77 -9.25 -7.69
N ARG A 61 4.35 -9.20 -6.48
CA ARG A 61 5.34 -10.19 -6.05
C ARG A 61 5.34 -10.34 -4.53
N LYS A 62 5.46 -11.58 -4.09
CA LYS A 62 5.60 -11.93 -2.66
C LYS A 62 7.06 -12.28 -2.40
N VAL A 63 7.75 -11.44 -1.62
CA VAL A 63 9.17 -11.60 -1.33
C VAL A 63 9.35 -12.29 0.01
N ARG A 64 10.11 -13.39 0.03
CA ARG A 64 10.43 -14.14 1.24
C ARG A 64 11.91 -14.10 1.59
N ASN A 65 12.76 -13.72 0.64
CA ASN A 65 14.20 -13.65 0.83
C ASN A 65 14.74 -12.31 0.37
N MET A 66 15.63 -11.74 1.15
CA MET A 66 16.28 -10.47 0.83
C MET A 66 17.78 -10.61 1.01
N LYS A 67 18.53 -9.89 0.20
CA LYS A 67 19.96 -9.74 0.34
C LYS A 67 20.31 -8.27 0.56
N MET A 68 21.01 -7.98 1.62
CA MET A 68 21.55 -6.65 1.90
C MET A 68 23.03 -6.63 1.61
N ILE A 69 23.48 -5.65 0.82
CA ILE A 69 24.87 -5.50 0.43
C ILE A 69 25.36 -4.13 0.91
N SER A 70 26.43 -4.13 1.73
CA SER A 70 27.01 -2.90 2.23
C SER A 70 27.90 -2.22 1.18
N PRO A 71 28.25 -0.93 1.36
CA PRO A 71 29.22 -0.27 0.48
C PRO A 71 30.58 -0.96 0.41
N SER A 72 30.96 -1.69 1.44
CA SER A 72 32.20 -2.51 1.46
C SER A 72 32.02 -3.91 0.85
N ASN A 73 30.89 -4.13 0.17
CA ASN A 73 30.55 -5.37 -0.53
C ASN A 73 30.41 -6.59 0.39
N ARG A 74 30.01 -6.36 1.64
CA ARG A 74 29.60 -7.45 2.55
C ARG A 74 28.14 -7.75 2.34
N GLU A 75 27.77 -9.03 2.37
CA GLU A 75 26.42 -9.49 2.12
C GLU A 75 25.79 -10.07 3.39
N VAL A 76 24.51 -9.78 3.58
CA VAL A 76 23.67 -10.40 4.59
C VAL A 76 22.41 -10.91 3.91
N ASP A 77 22.14 -12.21 4.04
CA ASP A 77 20.90 -12.82 3.55
C ASP A 77 19.87 -12.84 4.68
N ILE A 78 18.68 -12.33 4.38
CA ILE A 78 17.52 -12.40 5.26
C ILE A 78 16.48 -13.28 4.59
N ARG A 79 16.20 -14.44 5.21
CA ARG A 79 15.24 -15.41 4.70
C ARG A 79 14.17 -15.67 5.76
N LEU A 80 12.91 -15.69 5.33
CA LEU A 80 11.80 -15.96 6.25
C LEU A 80 11.72 -17.43 6.64
N ASP A 81 12.05 -18.35 5.73
CA ASP A 81 11.93 -19.78 5.98
C ASP A 81 12.76 -20.27 7.17
N PRO A 82 14.07 -19.94 7.29
CA PRO A 82 14.87 -20.35 8.45
C PRO A 82 14.45 -19.72 9.76
N LEU A 83 13.67 -18.61 9.72
CA LEU A 83 13.18 -17.93 10.91
C LEU A 83 11.89 -18.54 11.47
N GLY A 84 11.36 -19.59 10.84
CA GLY A 84 10.16 -20.26 11.30
C GLY A 84 8.85 -19.59 10.94
N TYR A 85 8.87 -18.59 10.06
CA TYR A 85 7.64 -18.02 9.52
C TYR A 85 6.97 -19.01 8.58
N ASP A 86 5.63 -19.05 8.59
CA ASP A 86 4.88 -19.95 7.73
C ASP A 86 4.96 -19.55 6.24
N ASP A 87 4.45 -20.43 5.36
CA ASP A 87 4.50 -20.20 3.92
C ASP A 87 3.69 -18.99 3.46
N ASN A 88 2.78 -18.49 4.31
CA ASN A 88 1.97 -17.31 4.01
C ASN A 88 2.65 -15.99 4.42
N ALA A 89 3.77 -16.03 5.15
CA ALA A 89 4.50 -14.85 5.52
C ALA A 89 5.32 -14.32 4.32
N TYR A 90 5.14 -13.06 3.98
CA TYR A 90 5.84 -12.43 2.86
C TYR A 90 5.87 -10.90 3.01
N ILE A 91 6.74 -10.26 2.25
CA ILE A 91 6.68 -8.82 1.99
C ILE A 91 6.07 -8.66 0.60
N GLY A 92 4.91 -8.01 0.53
CA GLY A 92 4.23 -7.76 -0.74
C GLY A 92 4.89 -6.61 -1.48
N MET A 93 5.12 -6.79 -2.78
CA MET A 93 5.64 -5.73 -3.65
C MET A 93 4.53 -5.29 -4.59
N CYS A 94 4.25 -4.01 -4.65
CA CYS A 94 3.24 -3.44 -5.53
C CYS A 94 3.75 -2.20 -6.24
N ARG A 95 3.14 -1.90 -7.38
CA ARG A 95 3.42 -0.63 -8.09
C ARG A 95 2.53 0.45 -7.52
N ARG A 96 3.11 1.61 -7.22
CA ARG A 96 2.39 2.72 -6.59
C ARG A 96 1.24 3.23 -7.44
N GLU A 97 1.37 3.27 -8.76
CA GLU A 97 0.27 3.67 -9.66
C GLU A 97 -0.94 2.74 -9.53
N VAL A 98 -0.72 1.45 -9.35
CA VAL A 98 -1.80 0.46 -9.14
C VAL A 98 -2.36 0.56 -7.73
N PHE A 99 -1.51 0.63 -6.74
CA PHE A 99 -1.87 0.69 -5.33
C PHE A 99 -2.66 1.98 -5.01
N ASP A 100 -2.15 3.12 -5.44
CA ASP A 100 -2.78 4.41 -5.18
C ASP A 100 -4.14 4.50 -5.88
N ALA A 101 -4.23 4.05 -7.14
CA ALA A 101 -5.49 4.02 -7.88
C ALA A 101 -6.53 3.11 -7.24
N PHE A 102 -6.12 1.94 -6.75
CA PHE A 102 -7.00 1.02 -6.05
C PHE A 102 -7.64 1.68 -4.83
N LEU A 103 -6.83 2.34 -4.00
CA LEU A 103 -7.33 2.99 -2.78
C LEU A 103 -8.26 4.16 -3.10
N ARG A 104 -7.94 4.97 -4.11
CA ARG A 104 -8.82 6.07 -4.56
C ARG A 104 -10.16 5.54 -5.06
N ASN A 105 -10.13 4.53 -5.91
CA ASN A 105 -11.33 3.96 -6.50
C ASN A 105 -12.22 3.29 -5.45
N ARG A 106 -11.61 2.62 -4.48
CA ARG A 106 -12.36 2.03 -3.36
C ARG A 106 -13.09 3.10 -2.55
N ALA A 107 -12.44 4.22 -2.28
CA ALA A 107 -13.08 5.35 -1.60
C ALA A 107 -14.19 5.98 -2.45
N ALA A 108 -13.99 6.10 -3.77
CA ALA A 108 -14.97 6.68 -4.68
C ALA A 108 -16.23 5.83 -4.84
N ASP A 109 -16.13 4.51 -4.65
CA ASP A 109 -17.26 3.58 -4.79
C ASP A 109 -18.21 3.60 -3.58
N LEU A 110 -17.90 4.35 -2.56
CA LEU A 110 -18.76 4.57 -1.40
C LEU A 110 -19.68 5.78 -1.64
#